data_b6dd0c1b5c6c5254a5947162b7ca381d
#
_entry.id   b6dd0c1b5c6c5254a5947162b7ca381d
#
_cell.length_a   1.000
_cell.length_b   1.000
_cell.length_c   1.000
_cell.angle_alpha   90.00
_cell.angle_beta   90.00
_cell.angle_gamma   90.00
#
_symmetry.space_group_name_H-M   'P 1'
#
loop_
_entity.id
_entity.type
_entity.pdbx_description
1 polymer ?
#
loop_
_entity_poly.entity_id
_entity_poly.type
_entity_poly.pdbx_seq_one_letter_code
_entity_poly.pdbx_strand_id
1 'polypeptide(L)'
;MKPLVIFEMANNHMGNISHAKSIITKYYQLTKKFKSTIDFAIKFQYRDSETFIHESVLSSNDKQVQRFKTTFFSRAEWKKIIIFSKNKFKLACTPFDEVSVTNVIKDKFDYLKIASCSATDWPLLEFLAKRIKKNKIICSLGGASRDE
;
A
#
# COMPACT_ATOMS: atom_id res chain seq x y z
N MET A 1 19.42 4.84 -15.79
CA MET A 1 18.17 4.64 -15.02
C MET A 1 18.41 5.14 -13.60
N LYS A 2 17.52 5.97 -13.03
CA LYS A 2 17.66 6.41 -11.64
C LYS A 2 17.25 5.28 -10.68
N PRO A 3 17.97 5.08 -9.57
CA PRO A 3 17.51 4.17 -8.53
C PRO A 3 16.17 4.66 -7.96
N LEU A 4 15.31 3.72 -7.55
CA LEU A 4 14.02 3.98 -6.93
C LEU A 4 14.11 3.69 -5.43
N VAL A 5 13.82 4.68 -4.61
CA VAL A 5 13.66 4.52 -3.15
C VAL A 5 12.18 4.59 -2.81
N ILE A 6 11.68 3.58 -2.11
CA ILE A 6 10.27 3.48 -1.72
C ILE A 6 10.16 3.63 -0.20
N PHE A 7 9.48 4.69 0.25
CA PHE A 7 9.16 4.91 1.66
C PHE A 7 7.91 4.14 2.05
N GLU A 8 8.01 3.29 3.04
CA GLU A 8 6.88 2.53 3.59
C GLU A 8 6.09 3.36 4.59
N MET A 9 4.84 3.66 4.29
CA MET A 9 3.90 4.26 5.24
C MET A 9 3.31 3.19 6.17
N ALA A 10 2.92 2.04 5.63
CA ALA A 10 2.18 1.00 6.36
C ALA A 10 1.07 1.60 7.22
N ASN A 11 0.99 1.21 8.50
CA ASN A 11 0.03 1.75 9.46
C ASN A 11 0.59 2.91 10.32
N ASN A 12 1.77 3.45 9.96
CA ASN A 12 2.39 4.53 10.73
C ASN A 12 1.58 5.83 10.72
N HIS A 13 0.61 5.95 9.83
CA HIS A 13 -0.37 7.04 9.84
C HIS A 13 -1.33 6.99 11.04
N MET A 14 -1.42 5.88 11.76
CA MET A 14 -2.21 5.68 12.99
C MET A 14 -3.70 6.08 12.84
N GLY A 15 -4.31 5.87 11.67
CA GLY A 15 -5.70 6.27 11.39
C GLY A 15 -5.93 7.78 11.38
N ASN A 16 -4.87 8.58 11.26
CA ASN A 16 -4.96 10.05 11.31
C ASN A 16 -4.42 10.68 10.02
N ILE A 17 -5.30 11.37 9.28
CA ILE A 17 -4.97 12.01 8.01
C ILE A 17 -3.90 13.10 8.17
N SER A 18 -3.98 13.90 9.22
CA SER A 18 -3.03 14.98 9.47
C SER A 18 -1.65 14.42 9.77
N HIS A 19 -1.58 13.33 10.53
CA HIS A 19 -0.33 12.62 10.81
C HIS A 19 0.25 12.00 9.53
N ALA A 20 -0.57 11.32 8.71
CA ALA A 20 -0.15 10.81 7.42
C ALA A 20 0.47 11.92 6.53
N LYS A 21 -0.21 13.05 6.42
CA LYS A 21 0.28 14.20 5.65
C LYS A 21 1.58 14.78 6.23
N SER A 22 1.73 14.79 7.54
CA SER A 22 2.98 15.23 8.20
C SER A 22 4.15 14.33 7.82
N ILE A 23 3.99 13.01 7.88
CA ILE A 23 5.00 12.03 7.46
C ILE A 23 5.39 12.26 5.98
N ILE A 24 4.39 12.37 5.09
CA ILE A 24 4.61 12.62 3.66
C ILE A 24 5.39 13.91 3.43
N THR A 25 5.03 14.96 4.16
CA THR A 25 5.71 16.27 4.06
C THR A 25 7.17 16.18 4.49
N LYS A 26 7.45 15.49 5.59
CA LYS A 26 8.83 15.29 6.08
C LYS A 26 9.68 14.52 5.07
N TYR A 27 9.17 13.41 4.54
CA TYR A 27 9.87 12.67 3.48
C TYR A 27 10.12 13.55 2.24
N TYR A 28 9.13 14.33 1.83
CA TYR A 28 9.29 15.22 0.69
C TYR A 28 10.37 16.29 0.91
N GLN A 29 10.39 16.90 2.09
CA GLN A 29 11.42 17.90 2.46
C GLN A 29 12.81 17.32 2.42
N LEU A 30 13.01 16.10 2.94
CA LEU A 30 14.30 15.41 2.96
C LEU A 30 14.78 14.99 1.57
N THR A 31 13.86 14.64 0.68
CA THR A 31 14.19 14.02 -0.62
C THR A 31 14.25 14.99 -1.77
N LYS A 32 13.66 16.18 -1.66
CA LYS A 32 13.55 17.11 -2.79
C LYS A 32 14.90 17.46 -3.44
N LYS A 33 15.97 17.53 -2.66
CA LYS A 33 17.34 17.84 -3.16
C LYS A 33 17.98 16.70 -3.96
N PHE A 34 17.47 15.47 -3.86
CA PHE A 34 18.01 14.30 -4.54
C PHE A 34 17.21 13.86 -5.78
N LYS A 35 16.14 14.58 -6.13
CA LYS A 35 15.23 14.20 -7.24
C LYS A 35 15.90 14.19 -8.62
N SER A 36 17.05 14.86 -8.78
CA SER A 36 17.83 14.81 -10.01
C SER A 36 18.49 13.44 -10.22
N THR A 37 18.82 12.72 -9.14
CA THR A 37 19.60 11.48 -9.16
C THR A 37 18.82 10.25 -8.71
N ILE A 38 17.76 10.43 -7.91
CA ILE A 38 16.97 9.34 -7.31
C ILE A 38 15.47 9.57 -7.57
N ASP A 39 14.79 8.53 -7.96
CA ASP A 39 13.32 8.48 -7.99
C ASP A 39 12.79 8.07 -6.61
N PHE A 40 11.70 8.68 -6.18
CA PHE A 40 11.09 8.39 -4.89
C PHE A 40 9.63 8.00 -5.05
N ALA A 41 9.23 6.98 -4.31
CA ALA A 41 7.84 6.57 -4.17
C ALA A 41 7.47 6.50 -2.69
N ILE A 42 6.18 6.69 -2.40
CA ILE A 42 5.61 6.38 -1.10
C ILE A 42 4.68 5.19 -1.24
N LYS A 43 4.78 4.22 -0.32
CA LYS A 43 4.00 2.99 -0.37
C LYS A 43 2.97 2.94 0.76
N PHE A 44 1.74 2.65 0.36
CA PHE A 44 0.58 2.45 1.23
C PHE A 44 0.17 0.98 1.24
N GLN A 45 -0.74 0.65 2.14
CA GLN A 45 -1.34 -0.67 2.24
C GLN A 45 -2.85 -0.50 2.23
N TYR A 46 -3.50 -1.12 1.23
CA TYR A 46 -4.96 -1.12 1.14
C TYR A 46 -5.52 -2.44 1.63
N ARG A 47 -6.54 -2.35 2.45
CA ARG A 47 -7.30 -3.46 2.98
C ARG A 47 -8.78 -3.09 2.94
N ASP A 48 -9.60 -4.04 2.59
CA ASP A 48 -11.04 -3.89 2.73
C ASP A 48 -11.45 -4.12 4.19
N SER A 49 -12.22 -3.20 4.76
CA SER A 49 -12.59 -3.23 6.17
C SER A 49 -13.54 -4.37 6.52
N GLU A 50 -14.31 -4.83 5.54
CA GLU A 50 -15.36 -5.83 5.77
C GLU A 50 -14.83 -7.27 5.68
N THR A 51 -13.82 -7.50 4.84
CA THR A 51 -13.35 -8.85 4.51
C THR A 51 -11.95 -9.17 5.04
N PHE A 52 -11.14 -8.16 5.37
CA PHE A 52 -9.75 -8.38 5.76
C PHE A 52 -9.58 -9.03 7.14
N ILE A 53 -10.50 -8.78 8.07
CA ILE A 53 -10.48 -9.39 9.40
C ILE A 53 -11.62 -10.41 9.45
N HIS A 54 -11.27 -11.68 9.62
CA HIS A 54 -12.26 -12.75 9.73
C HIS A 54 -13.18 -12.52 10.93
N GLU A 55 -14.48 -12.79 10.76
CA GLU A 55 -15.51 -12.51 11.76
C GLU A 55 -15.25 -13.17 13.12
N SER A 56 -14.68 -14.39 13.13
CA SER A 56 -14.37 -15.13 14.35
C SER A 56 -13.36 -14.42 15.27
N VAL A 57 -12.59 -13.47 14.75
CA VAL A 57 -11.58 -12.71 15.52
C VAL A 57 -11.93 -11.22 15.67
N LEU A 58 -13.10 -10.80 15.21
CA LEU A 58 -13.52 -9.41 15.32
C LEU A 58 -13.61 -8.91 16.77
N SER A 59 -13.97 -9.79 17.73
CA SER A 59 -14.00 -9.47 19.16
C SER A 59 -12.67 -9.67 19.88
N SER A 60 -11.64 -10.13 19.16
CA SER A 60 -10.34 -10.44 19.74
C SER A 60 -9.62 -9.18 20.26
N ASN A 61 -8.95 -9.32 21.39
CA ASN A 61 -8.03 -8.32 21.93
C ASN A 61 -6.60 -8.44 21.34
N ASP A 62 -6.42 -9.26 20.31
CA ASP A 62 -5.14 -9.38 19.62
C ASP A 62 -4.67 -8.01 19.10
N LYS A 63 -3.41 -7.70 19.39
CA LYS A 63 -2.81 -6.39 19.07
C LYS A 63 -2.83 -6.07 17.58
N GLN A 64 -2.71 -7.08 16.72
CA GLN A 64 -2.73 -6.87 15.27
C GLN A 64 -4.15 -6.56 14.78
N VAL A 65 -5.15 -7.30 15.27
CA VAL A 65 -6.56 -7.04 14.97
C VAL A 65 -6.95 -5.63 15.41
N GLN A 66 -6.62 -5.25 16.63
CA GLN A 66 -6.90 -3.91 17.15
C GLN A 66 -6.18 -2.82 16.32
N ARG A 67 -4.92 -3.07 15.93
CA ARG A 67 -4.16 -2.15 15.08
C ARG A 67 -4.85 -1.95 13.72
N PHE A 68 -5.33 -3.01 13.09
CA PHE A 68 -6.01 -2.87 11.80
C PHE A 68 -7.32 -2.10 11.93
N LYS A 69 -8.10 -2.34 12.98
CA LYS A 69 -9.35 -1.61 13.24
C LYS A 69 -9.11 -0.12 13.48
N THR A 70 -8.12 0.21 14.30
CA THR A 70 -7.85 1.60 14.71
C THR A 70 -7.11 2.42 13.66
N THR A 71 -6.48 1.76 12.68
CA THR A 71 -5.73 2.44 11.61
C THR A 71 -6.44 2.40 10.26
N PHE A 72 -7.70 1.99 10.21
CA PHE A 72 -8.48 1.99 8.99
C PHE A 72 -8.76 3.40 8.49
N PHE A 73 -8.70 3.56 7.17
CA PHE A 73 -9.17 4.76 6.48
C PHE A 73 -10.31 4.43 5.53
N SER A 74 -11.36 5.21 5.59
CA SER A 74 -12.42 5.19 4.59
C SER A 74 -11.89 5.54 3.20
N ARG A 75 -12.65 5.19 2.18
CA ARG A 75 -12.30 5.52 0.79
C ARG A 75 -12.13 7.02 0.54
N ALA A 76 -12.93 7.84 1.20
CA ALA A 76 -12.85 9.30 1.10
C ALA A 76 -11.56 9.85 1.76
N GLU A 77 -11.14 9.27 2.86
CA GLU A 77 -9.89 9.62 3.55
C GLU A 77 -8.67 9.23 2.73
N TRP A 78 -8.66 8.00 2.17
CA TRP A 78 -7.62 7.58 1.24
C TRP A 78 -7.48 8.53 0.05
N LYS A 79 -8.59 8.97 -0.56
CA LYS A 79 -8.53 9.96 -1.65
C LYS A 79 -7.82 11.25 -1.25
N LYS A 80 -8.06 11.77 -0.05
CA LYS A 80 -7.37 12.97 0.46
C LYS A 80 -5.85 12.76 0.57
N ILE A 81 -5.43 11.58 1.06
CA ILE A 81 -4.01 11.24 1.21
C ILE A 81 -3.35 11.06 -0.17
N ILE A 82 -4.00 10.35 -1.09
CA ILE A 82 -3.48 10.08 -2.44
C ILE A 82 -3.31 11.37 -3.23
N ILE A 83 -4.31 12.24 -3.25
CA ILE A 83 -4.22 13.55 -3.92
C ILE A 83 -3.05 14.37 -3.35
N PHE A 84 -2.89 14.38 -2.03
CA PHE A 84 -1.81 15.09 -1.36
C PHE A 84 -0.42 14.53 -1.72
N SER A 85 -0.32 13.23 -1.99
CA SER A 85 0.93 12.52 -2.25
C SER A 85 1.38 12.62 -3.71
N LYS A 86 0.44 12.61 -4.67
CA LYS A 86 0.71 12.54 -6.12
C LYS A 86 1.70 13.57 -6.65
N ASN A 87 1.66 14.79 -6.14
CA ASN A 87 2.55 15.86 -6.58
C ASN A 87 3.95 15.81 -5.94
N LYS A 88 4.17 14.86 -5.03
CA LYS A 88 5.41 14.76 -4.25
C LYS A 88 6.19 13.50 -4.58
N PHE A 89 5.49 12.38 -4.80
CA PHE A 89 6.05 11.05 -4.95
C PHE A 89 5.34 10.27 -6.04
N LYS A 90 6.03 9.29 -6.64
CA LYS A 90 5.38 8.16 -7.28
C LYS A 90 4.61 7.38 -6.21
N LEU A 91 3.52 6.75 -6.59
CA LEU A 91 2.66 6.03 -5.66
C LEU A 91 2.87 4.52 -5.78
N ALA A 92 3.07 3.86 -4.65
CA ALA A 92 3.09 2.41 -4.54
C ALA A 92 2.02 1.94 -3.56
N CYS A 93 1.43 0.78 -3.78
CA CYS A 93 0.48 0.18 -2.86
C CYS A 93 0.65 -1.34 -2.79
N THR A 94 0.45 -1.89 -1.60
CA THR A 94 0.20 -3.30 -1.39
C THR A 94 -1.30 -3.48 -1.15
N PRO A 95 -2.07 -4.01 -2.12
CA PRO A 95 -3.44 -4.47 -1.88
C PRO A 95 -3.40 -5.86 -1.26
N PHE A 96 -4.28 -6.14 -0.30
CA PHE A 96 -4.40 -7.42 0.37
C PHE A 96 -5.68 -8.20 0.01
N ASP A 97 -6.50 -7.64 -0.87
CA ASP A 97 -7.78 -8.20 -1.32
C ASP A 97 -8.17 -7.62 -2.69
N GLU A 98 -9.15 -8.21 -3.35
CA GLU A 98 -9.59 -7.84 -4.71
C GLU A 98 -10.23 -6.44 -4.76
N VAL A 99 -10.93 -6.03 -3.69
CA VAL A 99 -11.50 -4.68 -3.58
C VAL A 99 -10.36 -3.66 -3.54
N SER A 100 -9.33 -3.95 -2.78
CA SER A 100 -8.12 -3.14 -2.68
C SER A 100 -7.37 -3.05 -4.02
N VAL A 101 -7.24 -4.16 -4.77
CA VAL A 101 -6.68 -4.14 -6.13
C VAL A 101 -7.47 -3.21 -7.04
N THR A 102 -8.79 -3.32 -7.02
CA THR A 102 -9.68 -2.45 -7.81
C THR A 102 -9.46 -0.97 -7.47
N ASN A 103 -9.33 -0.66 -6.19
CA ASN A 103 -9.09 0.69 -5.70
C ASN A 103 -7.71 1.23 -6.10
N VAL A 104 -6.66 0.41 -6.03
CA VAL A 104 -5.31 0.78 -6.48
C VAL A 104 -5.29 1.16 -7.97
N ILE A 105 -5.99 0.39 -8.80
CA ILE A 105 -6.10 0.67 -10.24
C ILE A 105 -6.87 1.98 -10.47
N LYS A 106 -8.03 2.16 -9.82
CA LYS A 106 -8.84 3.40 -9.91
C LYS A 106 -8.06 4.63 -9.47
N ASP A 107 -7.22 4.50 -8.46
CA ASP A 107 -6.39 5.59 -7.93
C ASP A 107 -5.12 5.87 -8.76
N LYS A 108 -4.86 5.04 -9.78
CA LYS A 108 -3.73 5.18 -10.70
C LYS A 108 -2.37 5.19 -9.98
N PHE A 109 -2.11 4.16 -9.20
CA PHE A 109 -0.80 3.94 -8.61
C PHE A 109 0.23 3.54 -9.66
N ASP A 110 1.49 3.96 -9.47
CA ASP A 110 2.60 3.64 -10.38
C ASP A 110 3.11 2.21 -10.15
N TYR A 111 3.15 1.78 -8.91
CA TYR A 111 3.67 0.47 -8.50
C TYR A 111 2.63 -0.27 -7.66
N LEU A 112 2.55 -1.55 -7.89
CA LEU A 112 1.75 -2.48 -7.11
C LEU A 112 2.68 -3.53 -6.50
N LYS A 113 2.61 -3.73 -5.18
CA LYS A 113 3.42 -4.74 -4.49
C LYS A 113 2.56 -5.90 -4.04
N ILE A 114 2.99 -7.09 -4.40
CA ILE A 114 2.48 -8.35 -3.83
C ILE A 114 3.26 -8.61 -2.55
N ALA A 115 2.56 -8.73 -1.43
CA ALA A 115 3.17 -9.07 -0.15
C ALA A 115 3.67 -10.52 -0.14
N SER A 116 4.67 -10.84 0.68
CA SER A 116 5.14 -12.22 0.80
C SER A 116 4.07 -13.18 1.30
N CYS A 117 3.19 -12.71 2.20
CA CYS A 117 2.05 -13.51 2.67
C CYS A 117 0.96 -13.73 1.60
N SER A 118 0.99 -12.99 0.50
CA SER A 118 0.06 -13.14 -0.62
C SER A 118 0.73 -13.74 -1.86
N ALA A 119 1.98 -14.21 -1.75
CA ALA A 119 2.70 -14.76 -2.89
C ALA A 119 2.09 -16.08 -3.41
N THR A 120 1.36 -16.79 -2.55
CA THR A 120 0.63 -18.03 -2.88
C THR A 120 -0.90 -17.86 -2.85
N ASP A 121 -1.39 -16.63 -2.76
CA ASP A 121 -2.82 -16.31 -2.85
C ASP A 121 -3.25 -16.28 -4.32
N TRP A 122 -3.47 -17.46 -4.89
CA TRP A 122 -3.81 -17.62 -6.30
C TRP A 122 -5.06 -16.83 -6.72
N PRO A 123 -6.17 -16.81 -5.96
CA PRO A 123 -7.33 -15.98 -6.29
C PRO A 123 -6.97 -14.49 -6.46
N LEU A 124 -6.24 -13.93 -5.52
CA LEU A 124 -5.80 -12.54 -5.58
C LEU A 124 -4.84 -12.30 -6.75
N LEU A 125 -3.88 -13.22 -6.99
CA LEU A 125 -2.90 -13.12 -8.09
C LEU A 125 -3.59 -13.17 -9.45
N GLU A 126 -4.53 -14.09 -9.66
CA GLU A 126 -5.32 -14.19 -10.90
C GLU A 126 -6.19 -12.95 -11.12
N PHE A 127 -6.84 -12.48 -10.05
CA PHE A 127 -7.65 -11.26 -10.11
C PHE A 127 -6.83 -10.06 -10.55
N LEU A 128 -5.63 -9.96 -10.01
CA LEU A 128 -4.66 -8.91 -10.29
C LEU A 128 -4.14 -9.02 -11.72
N ALA A 129 -3.73 -10.22 -12.17
CA ALA A 129 -3.19 -10.46 -13.51
C ALA A 129 -4.18 -10.09 -14.63
N LYS A 130 -5.46 -10.36 -14.42
CA LYS A 130 -6.54 -10.03 -15.39
C LYS A 130 -6.78 -8.52 -15.52
N ARG A 131 -6.35 -7.70 -14.56
CA ARG A 131 -6.69 -6.26 -14.47
C ARG A 131 -5.51 -5.31 -14.62
N ILE A 132 -4.30 -5.76 -14.37
CA ILE A 132 -3.11 -4.93 -14.51
C ILE A 132 -2.75 -4.77 -15.98
N LYS A 133 -2.62 -3.50 -16.41
CA LYS A 133 -2.22 -3.17 -17.79
C LYS A 133 -0.92 -2.35 -17.85
N LYS A 134 -0.67 -1.47 -16.92
CA LYS A 134 0.42 -0.47 -16.97
C LYS A 134 1.22 -0.33 -15.67
N ASN A 135 0.76 -0.91 -14.56
CA ASN A 135 1.44 -0.81 -13.29
C ASN A 135 2.71 -1.67 -13.29
N LYS A 136 3.76 -1.16 -12.66
CA LYS A 136 4.94 -1.97 -12.37
C LYS A 136 4.68 -2.81 -11.14
N ILE A 137 4.94 -4.11 -11.23
CA ILE A 137 4.73 -5.06 -10.14
C ILE A 137 6.05 -5.29 -9.40
N ILE A 138 5.96 -5.31 -8.08
CA ILE A 138 7.02 -5.71 -7.17
C ILE A 138 6.49 -6.92 -6.40
N CYS A 139 7.10 -8.08 -6.57
CA CYS A 139 6.72 -9.29 -5.84
C CYS A 139 7.73 -9.56 -4.72
N SER A 140 7.22 -9.76 -3.49
CA SER A 140 8.02 -10.14 -2.35
C SER A 140 7.97 -11.67 -2.20
N LEU A 141 9.13 -12.32 -2.28
CA LEU A 141 9.27 -13.78 -2.25
C LEU A 141 9.80 -14.30 -0.91
N GLY A 142 9.69 -13.47 0.15
CA GLY A 142 10.12 -13.90 1.49
C GLY A 142 9.24 -15.05 1.99
N GLY A 143 9.84 -16.22 2.15
CA GLY A 143 9.15 -17.44 2.55
C GLY A 143 8.74 -18.35 1.38
N ALA A 144 8.89 -17.92 0.14
CA ALA A 144 8.73 -18.80 -1.01
C ALA A 144 9.90 -19.79 -1.11
N SER A 145 9.62 -21.02 -1.50
CA SER A 145 10.64 -22.00 -1.84
C SER A 145 11.24 -21.66 -3.22
N ARG A 146 12.32 -22.38 -3.59
CA ARG A 146 12.96 -22.16 -4.89
C ARG A 146 12.09 -22.60 -6.07
N ASP A 147 11.14 -23.50 -5.81
CA ASP A 147 10.28 -24.11 -6.83
C ASP A 147 8.93 -23.37 -6.96
N GLU A 148 8.63 -22.41 -6.06
CA GLU A 148 7.49 -21.49 -6.11
C GLU A 148 7.87 -20.15 -6.78
#